data_ef36232a29361a80c933cc1b65136df7
#
_entry.id   ef36232a29361a80c933cc1b65136df7
#
_cell.length_a   1.000
_cell.length_b   1.000
_cell.length_c   1.000
_cell.angle_alpha   90.00
_cell.angle_beta   90.00
_cell.angle_gamma   90.00
#
_symmetry.space_group_name_H-M   'P 1'
#
loop_
_entity.id
_entity.type
_entity.pdbx_description
1 polymer ?
#
loop_
_entity_poly.entity_id
_entity_poly.type
_entity_poly.pdbx_seq_one_letter_code
_entity_poly.pdbx_strand_id
1 'polypeptide(L)'
;MKWKMSDKSLFALLLCSPWWISIAVFVGFALLARAMLPPAYMWAGLFGGLPFLVIGLIAARRQWLAPKPAQLAQQLERLSTMAWRDFSQALTEAYTRQGYVVSAFEGVGADLQLVKAGRTTLVSCKRWKAANLGVESLRELVAARQRQDASLCTCITLGQLADTARTYAKTEAVQVIDAQALATLMLK
;
A
#
# COMPACT_ATOMS: atom_id res chain seq x y z
N MET A 1 -1.62 -15.23 9.63
CA MET A 1 -0.83 -14.74 10.78
C MET A 1 -0.11 -13.46 10.35
N LYS A 2 -0.56 -12.25 10.74
CA LYS A 2 0.14 -11.00 10.47
C LYS A 2 1.17 -10.81 11.59
N TRP A 3 2.43 -11.04 11.30
CA TRP A 3 3.52 -10.68 12.21
C TRP A 3 3.57 -9.16 12.33
N LYS A 4 3.11 -8.62 13.45
CA LYS A 4 3.35 -7.23 13.84
C LYS A 4 4.83 -7.12 14.23
N MET A 5 5.68 -6.82 13.27
CA MET A 5 7.05 -6.42 13.57
C MET A 5 7.01 -5.05 14.22
N SER A 6 7.74 -4.90 15.33
CA SER A 6 7.92 -3.61 15.98
C SER A 6 8.62 -2.64 15.01
N ASP A 7 8.06 -1.45 14.83
CA ASP A 7 8.61 -0.39 13.95
C ASP A 7 10.03 0.07 14.35
N LYS A 8 10.50 -0.35 15.52
CA LYS A 8 11.86 -0.10 16.06
C LYS A 8 12.83 -1.27 15.87
N SER A 9 12.46 -2.32 15.15
CA SER A 9 13.35 -3.43 14.83
C SER A 9 14.42 -2.98 13.83
N LEU A 10 15.68 -3.37 14.05
CA LEU A 10 16.79 -3.18 13.09
C LEU A 10 16.41 -3.68 11.70
N PHE A 11 15.62 -4.77 11.61
CA PHE A 11 15.13 -5.31 10.36
C PHE A 11 14.12 -4.38 9.66
N ALA A 12 13.25 -3.70 10.40
CA ALA A 12 12.31 -2.73 9.83
C ALA A 12 13.05 -1.49 9.30
N LEU A 13 14.07 -1.01 10.03
CA LEU A 13 14.95 0.07 9.59
C LEU A 13 15.72 -0.30 8.32
N LEU A 14 16.27 -1.50 8.23
CA LEU A 14 16.99 -1.98 7.05
C LEU A 14 16.07 -2.16 5.82
N LEU A 15 14.83 -2.58 6.02
CA LEU A 15 13.83 -2.70 4.94
C LEU A 15 13.39 -1.33 4.39
N CYS A 16 13.43 -0.28 5.23
CA CYS A 16 13.12 1.10 4.82
C CYS A 16 14.35 1.86 4.29
N SER A 17 15.56 1.33 4.53
CA SER A 17 16.83 1.93 4.07
C SER A 17 17.12 1.57 2.60
N PRO A 18 17.96 2.35 1.90
CA PRO A 18 18.42 1.99 0.56
C PRO A 18 19.08 0.61 0.55
N TRP A 19 18.81 -0.18 -0.48
CA TRP A 19 19.27 -1.57 -0.61
C TRP A 19 20.78 -1.78 -0.39
N TRP A 20 21.60 -0.79 -0.77
CA TRP A 20 23.05 -0.85 -0.64
C TRP A 20 23.53 -0.86 0.83
N ILE A 21 22.74 -0.31 1.78
CA ILE A 21 23.06 -0.34 3.22
C ILE A 21 23.05 -1.76 3.74
N SER A 22 22.06 -2.56 3.36
CA SER A 22 21.97 -3.97 3.76
C SER A 22 23.13 -4.80 3.20
N ILE A 23 23.58 -4.47 1.98
CA ILE A 23 24.77 -5.11 1.37
C ILE A 23 26.04 -4.65 2.09
N ALA A 24 26.17 -3.35 2.43
CA ALA A 24 27.32 -2.84 3.18
C ALA A 24 27.45 -3.51 4.57
N VAL A 25 26.32 -3.72 5.26
CA VAL A 25 26.28 -4.45 6.55
C VAL A 25 26.72 -5.90 6.36
N PHE A 26 26.26 -6.58 5.32
CA PHE A 26 26.70 -7.96 5.02
C PHE A 26 28.21 -8.03 4.75
N VAL A 27 28.73 -7.13 3.93
CA VAL A 27 30.18 -7.07 3.61
C VAL A 27 30.99 -6.76 4.87
N GLY A 28 30.53 -5.80 5.69
CA GLY A 28 31.15 -5.48 6.99
C GLY A 28 31.21 -6.71 7.91
N PHE A 29 30.12 -7.47 7.98
CA PHE A 29 30.06 -8.69 8.78
C PHE A 29 31.02 -9.77 8.25
N ALA A 30 31.11 -9.94 6.94
CA ALA A 30 32.03 -10.88 6.30
C ALA A 30 33.50 -10.51 6.54
N LEU A 31 33.85 -9.22 6.45
CA LEU A 31 35.20 -8.71 6.75
C LEU A 31 35.57 -8.89 8.23
N LEU A 32 34.64 -8.62 9.13
CA LEU A 32 34.84 -8.80 10.57
C LEU A 32 35.03 -10.29 10.92
N ALA A 33 34.21 -11.16 10.33
CA ALA A 33 34.35 -12.59 10.49
C ALA A 33 35.72 -13.10 9.98
N ARG A 34 36.19 -12.57 8.83
CA ARG A 34 37.51 -12.89 8.27
C ARG A 34 38.66 -12.41 9.19
N ALA A 35 38.50 -11.26 9.85
CA ALA A 35 39.54 -10.69 10.71
C ALA A 35 39.64 -11.36 12.08
N MET A 36 38.51 -11.88 12.62
CA MET A 36 38.42 -12.39 13.98
C MET A 36 38.34 -13.91 14.09
N LEU A 37 37.91 -14.63 13.04
CA LEU A 37 37.71 -16.07 13.10
C LEU A 37 38.84 -16.83 12.38
N PRO A 38 39.29 -17.99 12.94
CA PRO A 38 40.16 -18.92 12.24
C PRO A 38 39.53 -19.43 10.94
N PRO A 39 40.33 -19.83 9.93
CA PRO A 39 39.83 -20.26 8.60
C PRO A 39 38.76 -21.36 8.65
N ALA A 40 38.80 -22.21 9.66
CA ALA A 40 37.84 -23.30 9.86
C ALA A 40 36.41 -22.84 10.15
N TYR A 41 36.26 -21.64 10.73
CA TYR A 41 34.94 -21.07 11.13
C TYR A 41 34.45 -19.97 10.20
N MET A 42 35.11 -19.70 9.11
CA MET A 42 34.75 -18.65 8.13
C MET A 42 33.35 -18.87 7.56
N TRP A 43 32.92 -20.09 7.36
CA TRP A 43 31.59 -20.46 6.90
C TRP A 43 30.49 -20.06 7.91
N ALA A 44 30.74 -20.18 9.19
CA ALA A 44 29.78 -19.79 10.21
C ALA A 44 29.52 -18.28 10.21
N GLY A 45 30.56 -17.46 9.99
CA GLY A 45 30.42 -16.01 9.81
C GLY A 45 29.61 -15.64 8.55
N LEU A 46 29.83 -16.35 7.45
CA LEU A 46 29.09 -16.14 6.21
C LEU A 46 27.60 -16.48 6.36
N PHE A 47 27.28 -17.58 7.03
CA PHE A 47 25.90 -17.98 7.34
C PHE A 47 25.19 -16.97 8.26
N GLY A 48 25.89 -16.36 9.21
CA GLY A 48 25.36 -15.31 10.07
C GLY A 48 24.96 -14.04 9.30
N GLY A 49 25.62 -13.76 8.17
CA GLY A 49 25.30 -12.62 7.31
C GLY A 49 24.16 -12.85 6.29
N LEU A 50 23.79 -14.12 6.01
CA LEU A 50 22.77 -14.49 5.02
C LEU A 50 21.43 -13.74 5.19
N PRO A 51 20.88 -13.55 6.40
CA PRO A 51 19.63 -12.81 6.59
C PRO A 51 19.70 -11.37 6.04
N PHE A 52 20.84 -10.70 6.19
CA PHE A 52 21.03 -9.33 5.69
C PHE A 52 21.10 -9.27 4.16
N LEU A 53 21.67 -10.29 3.53
CA LEU A 53 21.69 -10.41 2.06
C LEU A 53 20.28 -10.64 1.52
N VAL A 54 19.49 -11.51 2.14
CA VAL A 54 18.09 -11.76 1.75
C VAL A 54 17.25 -10.48 1.91
N ILE A 55 17.41 -9.76 3.01
CA ILE A 55 16.72 -8.48 3.24
C ILE A 55 17.13 -7.45 2.20
N GLY A 56 18.42 -7.35 1.88
CA GLY A 56 18.94 -6.46 0.85
C GLY A 56 18.35 -6.76 -0.53
N LEU A 57 18.25 -8.04 -0.89
CA LEU A 57 17.66 -8.46 -2.17
C LEU A 57 16.17 -8.14 -2.26
N ILE A 58 15.42 -8.36 -1.17
CA ILE A 58 14.00 -8.02 -1.09
C ILE A 58 13.81 -6.50 -1.17
N ALA A 59 14.65 -5.72 -0.46
CA ALA A 59 14.63 -4.26 -0.49
C ALA A 59 14.96 -3.72 -1.88
N ALA A 60 16.00 -4.27 -2.54
CA ALA A 60 16.38 -3.91 -3.90
C ALA A 60 15.24 -4.15 -4.89
N ARG A 61 14.65 -5.35 -4.86
CA ARG A 61 13.51 -5.69 -5.73
C ARG A 61 12.31 -4.77 -5.49
N ARG A 62 12.01 -4.44 -4.23
CA ARG A 62 10.92 -3.53 -3.87
C ARG A 62 11.18 -2.10 -4.37
N GLN A 63 12.42 -1.61 -4.26
CA GLN A 63 12.80 -0.28 -4.71
C GLN A 63 12.83 -0.18 -6.25
N TRP A 64 13.27 -1.22 -6.94
CA TRP A 64 13.28 -1.24 -8.42
C TRP A 64 11.87 -1.33 -9.01
N LEU A 65 10.94 -1.99 -8.32
CA LEU A 65 9.54 -2.09 -8.73
C LEU A 65 8.69 -0.90 -8.24
N ALA A 66 9.23 -0.03 -7.40
CA ALA A 66 8.52 1.17 -6.96
C ALA A 66 8.44 2.20 -8.09
N PRO A 67 7.25 2.80 -8.33
CA PRO A 67 7.11 3.85 -9.33
C PRO A 67 8.00 5.05 -9.00
N LYS A 68 8.62 5.63 -10.02
CA LYS A 68 9.47 6.82 -9.84
C LYS A 68 8.63 8.00 -9.35
N PRO A 69 9.17 8.87 -8.47
CA PRO A 69 8.43 10.03 -7.96
C PRO A 69 7.85 10.94 -9.05
N ALA A 70 8.59 11.13 -10.15
CA ALA A 70 8.12 11.90 -11.29
C ALA A 70 6.89 11.27 -11.98
N GLN A 71 6.84 9.95 -12.09
CA GLN A 71 5.68 9.24 -12.64
C GLN A 71 4.46 9.35 -11.73
N LEU A 72 4.68 9.29 -10.40
CA LEU A 72 3.60 9.50 -9.44
C LEU A 72 3.03 10.92 -9.52
N ALA A 73 3.89 11.94 -9.59
CA ALA A 73 3.46 13.34 -9.73
C ALA A 73 2.64 13.54 -11.02
N GLN A 74 3.12 13.03 -12.15
CA GLN A 74 2.40 13.12 -13.42
C GLN A 74 1.05 12.39 -13.38
N GLN A 75 0.98 11.22 -12.75
CA GLN A 75 -0.29 10.50 -12.58
C GLN A 75 -1.27 11.26 -11.67
N LEU A 76 -0.78 11.87 -10.59
CA LEU A 76 -1.62 12.67 -9.70
C LEU A 76 -2.22 13.88 -10.41
N GLU A 77 -1.42 14.59 -11.22
CA GLU A 77 -1.88 15.69 -12.03
C GLU A 77 -2.96 15.22 -13.01
N ARG A 78 -2.72 14.12 -13.72
CA ARG A 78 -3.70 13.52 -14.62
C ARG A 78 -4.99 13.15 -13.89
N LEU A 79 -4.91 12.48 -12.73
CA LEU A 79 -6.07 12.10 -11.93
C LEU A 79 -6.87 13.31 -11.45
N SER A 80 -6.20 14.42 -11.11
CA SER A 80 -6.86 15.64 -10.65
C SER A 80 -7.69 16.32 -11.76
N THR A 81 -7.32 16.17 -13.02
CA THR A 81 -7.99 16.77 -14.19
C THR A 81 -9.05 15.87 -14.82
N MET A 82 -9.01 14.54 -14.56
CA MET A 82 -9.92 13.56 -15.17
C MET A 82 -11.40 13.87 -14.91
N ALA A 83 -12.27 13.56 -15.88
CA ALA A 83 -13.70 13.49 -15.67
C ALA A 83 -14.09 12.25 -14.85
N TRP A 84 -15.25 12.26 -14.19
CA TRP A 84 -15.73 11.10 -13.44
C TRP A 84 -15.79 9.81 -14.24
N ARG A 85 -16.29 9.90 -15.47
CA ARG A 85 -16.44 8.75 -16.38
C ARG A 85 -15.08 8.09 -16.64
N ASP A 86 -14.07 8.89 -17.00
CA ASP A 86 -12.74 8.37 -17.33
C ASP A 86 -12.04 7.83 -16.08
N PHE A 87 -12.23 8.50 -14.94
CA PHE A 87 -11.70 8.04 -13.66
C PHE A 87 -12.30 6.69 -13.23
N SER A 88 -13.63 6.55 -13.30
CA SER A 88 -14.31 5.30 -12.92
C SER A 88 -13.94 4.15 -13.84
N GLN A 89 -13.75 4.40 -15.13
CA GLN A 89 -13.28 3.41 -16.09
C GLN A 89 -11.84 2.98 -15.77
N ALA A 90 -10.91 3.93 -15.60
CA ALA A 90 -9.52 3.65 -15.28
C ALA A 90 -9.40 2.88 -13.94
N LEU A 91 -10.22 3.23 -12.95
CA LEU A 91 -10.28 2.54 -11.67
C LEU A 91 -10.79 1.10 -11.83
N THR A 92 -11.83 0.90 -12.64
CA THR A 92 -12.36 -0.42 -12.97
C THR A 92 -11.30 -1.29 -13.63
N GLU A 93 -10.58 -0.75 -14.62
CA GLU A 93 -9.50 -1.47 -15.30
C GLU A 93 -8.36 -1.83 -14.32
N ALA A 94 -7.97 -0.90 -13.43
CA ALA A 94 -6.92 -1.14 -12.44
C ALA A 94 -7.29 -2.27 -11.46
N TYR A 95 -8.53 -2.32 -10.99
CA TYR A 95 -8.98 -3.40 -10.11
C TYR A 95 -9.18 -4.72 -10.86
N THR A 96 -9.64 -4.68 -12.10
CA THR A 96 -9.78 -5.89 -12.95
C THR A 96 -8.41 -6.52 -13.20
N ARG A 97 -7.36 -5.73 -13.47
CA ARG A 97 -5.98 -6.24 -13.57
C ARG A 97 -5.51 -6.94 -12.30
N GLN A 98 -6.02 -6.55 -11.14
CA GLN A 98 -5.73 -7.20 -9.85
C GLN A 98 -6.61 -8.42 -9.57
N GLY A 99 -7.46 -8.80 -10.50
CA GLY A 99 -8.33 -9.97 -10.40
C GLY A 99 -9.60 -9.75 -9.59
N TYR A 100 -10.07 -8.49 -9.48
CA TYR A 100 -11.40 -8.18 -8.96
C TYR A 100 -12.44 -8.18 -10.08
N VAL A 101 -13.63 -8.65 -9.77
CA VAL A 101 -14.82 -8.38 -10.58
C VAL A 101 -15.39 -7.06 -10.08
N VAL A 102 -15.50 -6.09 -10.99
CA VAL A 102 -15.93 -4.72 -10.67
C VAL A 102 -17.31 -4.48 -11.27
N SER A 103 -18.23 -3.97 -10.46
CA SER A 103 -19.55 -3.53 -10.88
C SER A 103 -19.88 -2.16 -10.31
N ALA A 104 -20.71 -1.39 -10.99
CA ALA A 104 -21.25 -0.17 -10.42
C ALA A 104 -22.15 -0.52 -9.24
N PHE A 105 -22.10 0.28 -8.19
CA PHE A 105 -22.98 0.11 -7.04
C PHE A 105 -24.18 1.07 -7.18
N GLU A 106 -25.36 0.51 -7.22
CA GLU A 106 -26.62 1.26 -7.31
C GLU A 106 -27.17 1.53 -5.90
N GLY A 107 -26.53 2.42 -5.16
CA GLY A 107 -26.97 2.74 -3.81
C GLY A 107 -26.29 4.00 -3.26
N VAL A 108 -26.73 4.39 -2.06
CA VAL A 108 -26.15 5.54 -1.35
C VAL A 108 -24.93 5.07 -0.54
N GLY A 109 -23.84 5.81 -0.62
CA GLY A 109 -22.64 5.62 0.21
C GLY A 109 -21.48 4.92 -0.46
N ALA A 110 -21.69 4.22 -1.58
CA ALA A 110 -20.62 3.64 -2.39
C ALA A 110 -20.88 3.91 -3.88
N ASP A 111 -19.85 3.78 -4.70
CA ASP A 111 -19.90 4.01 -6.15
C ASP A 111 -19.60 2.74 -6.93
N LEU A 112 -18.72 1.89 -6.39
CA LEU A 112 -18.32 0.63 -7.00
C LEU A 112 -18.39 -0.51 -5.99
N GLN A 113 -18.67 -1.69 -6.51
CA GLN A 113 -18.59 -2.97 -5.78
C GLN A 113 -17.50 -3.82 -6.40
N LEU A 114 -16.58 -4.30 -5.57
CA LEU A 114 -15.49 -5.19 -5.95
C LEU A 114 -15.73 -6.56 -5.34
N VAL A 115 -15.62 -7.60 -6.14
CA VAL A 115 -15.72 -8.99 -5.66
C VAL A 115 -14.44 -9.74 -6.01
N LYS A 116 -13.82 -10.36 -5.01
CA LYS A 116 -12.64 -11.21 -5.18
C LYS A 116 -12.65 -12.35 -4.17
N ALA A 117 -12.49 -13.58 -4.62
CA ALA A 117 -12.47 -14.77 -3.79
C ALA A 117 -13.68 -14.86 -2.81
N GLY A 118 -14.88 -14.53 -3.29
CA GLY A 118 -16.10 -14.55 -2.50
C GLY A 118 -16.26 -13.41 -1.49
N ARG A 119 -15.33 -12.44 -1.46
CA ARG A 119 -15.42 -11.27 -0.58
C ARG A 119 -15.86 -10.05 -1.35
N THR A 120 -16.84 -9.35 -0.82
CA THR A 120 -17.34 -8.09 -1.37
C THR A 120 -16.70 -6.92 -0.66
N THR A 121 -16.22 -5.95 -1.44
CA THR A 121 -15.68 -4.68 -0.96
C THR A 121 -16.43 -3.54 -1.63
N LEU A 122 -17.00 -2.63 -0.86
CA LEU A 122 -17.62 -1.42 -1.37
C LEU A 122 -16.60 -0.29 -1.46
N VAL A 123 -16.63 0.46 -2.55
CA VAL A 123 -15.69 1.57 -2.79
C VAL A 123 -16.46 2.88 -2.98
N SER A 124 -16.10 3.87 -2.17
CA SER A 124 -16.55 5.25 -2.36
C SER A 124 -15.41 6.05 -2.97
N CYS A 125 -15.63 6.58 -4.17
CA CYS A 125 -14.62 7.27 -4.95
C CYS A 125 -15.15 8.50 -5.71
N LYS A 126 -16.44 8.78 -5.69
CA LYS A 126 -17.05 9.90 -6.44
C LYS A 126 -16.55 11.29 -6.02
N ARG A 127 -16.10 11.42 -4.78
CA ARG A 127 -15.51 12.65 -4.23
C ARG A 127 -13.98 12.65 -4.18
N TRP A 128 -13.33 11.89 -5.06
CA TRP A 128 -11.86 11.73 -5.01
C TRP A 128 -11.09 13.04 -5.12
N LYS A 129 -11.64 14.08 -5.78
CA LYS A 129 -11.02 15.42 -5.93
C LYS A 129 -11.27 16.36 -4.75
N ALA A 130 -12.09 15.99 -3.77
CA ALA A 130 -12.35 16.84 -2.64
C ALA A 130 -11.05 17.13 -1.87
N ALA A 131 -10.77 18.42 -1.62
CA ALA A 131 -9.58 18.82 -0.87
C ALA A 131 -9.56 18.26 0.56
N ASN A 132 -10.74 18.19 1.18
CA ASN A 132 -10.95 17.62 2.51
C ASN A 132 -12.14 16.66 2.49
N LEU A 133 -11.93 15.45 3.00
CA LEU A 133 -13.00 14.48 3.18
C LEU A 133 -13.42 14.46 4.64
N GLY A 134 -14.70 14.80 4.88
CA GLY A 134 -15.32 14.76 6.20
C GLY A 134 -15.77 13.35 6.59
N VAL A 135 -16.17 13.20 7.88
CA VAL A 135 -16.62 11.91 8.44
C VAL A 135 -17.93 11.41 7.81
N GLU A 136 -18.77 12.30 7.28
CA GLU A 136 -20.09 11.98 6.76
C GLU A 136 -20.04 10.99 5.59
N SER A 137 -19.14 11.22 4.63
CA SER A 137 -18.94 10.30 3.51
C SER A 137 -18.49 8.90 3.96
N LEU A 138 -17.75 8.82 5.04
CA LEU A 138 -17.33 7.54 5.62
C LEU A 138 -18.48 6.84 6.36
N ARG A 139 -19.35 7.60 7.02
CA ARG A 139 -20.56 7.06 7.67
C ARG A 139 -21.52 6.45 6.65
N GLU A 140 -21.76 7.15 5.55
CA GLU A 140 -22.56 6.64 4.44
C GLU A 140 -22.00 5.34 3.86
N LEU A 141 -20.66 5.27 3.69
CA LEU A 141 -19.97 4.08 3.19
C LEU A 141 -20.07 2.91 4.18
N VAL A 142 -19.90 3.15 5.47
CA VAL A 142 -20.04 2.11 6.51
C VAL A 142 -21.49 1.62 6.60
N ALA A 143 -22.45 2.52 6.51
CA ALA A 143 -23.86 2.15 6.47
C ALA A 143 -24.22 1.32 5.22
N ALA A 144 -23.62 1.64 4.06
CA ALA A 144 -23.76 0.83 2.84
C ALA A 144 -23.15 -0.56 3.02
N ARG A 145 -21.94 -0.64 3.64
CA ARG A 145 -21.29 -1.93 3.96
C ARG A 145 -22.20 -2.82 4.82
N GLN A 146 -22.81 -2.25 5.87
CA GLN A 146 -23.70 -3.01 6.76
C GLN A 146 -24.97 -3.46 6.06
N ARG A 147 -25.58 -2.61 5.22
CA ARG A 147 -26.81 -2.97 4.48
C ARG A 147 -26.58 -4.08 3.45
N GLN A 148 -25.39 -4.16 2.87
CA GLN A 148 -25.05 -5.13 1.84
C GLN A 148 -24.28 -6.34 2.37
N ASP A 149 -24.08 -6.43 3.69
CA ASP A 149 -23.25 -7.47 4.34
C ASP A 149 -21.87 -7.61 3.66
N ALA A 150 -21.31 -6.46 3.22
CA ALA A 150 -20.03 -6.45 2.55
C ALA A 150 -18.88 -6.62 3.54
N SER A 151 -17.89 -7.42 3.16
CA SER A 151 -16.76 -7.77 4.04
C SER A 151 -15.85 -6.57 4.34
N LEU A 152 -15.69 -5.67 3.39
CA LEU A 152 -14.77 -4.54 3.48
C LEU A 152 -15.38 -3.30 2.85
N CYS A 153 -14.85 -2.13 3.22
CA CYS A 153 -15.12 -0.87 2.53
C CYS A 153 -13.85 -0.05 2.35
N THR A 154 -13.77 0.63 1.22
CA THR A 154 -12.60 1.42 0.81
C THR A 154 -13.06 2.80 0.39
N CYS A 155 -12.36 3.82 0.87
CA CYS A 155 -12.58 5.20 0.46
C CYS A 155 -11.36 5.70 -0.31
N ILE A 156 -11.57 6.30 -1.49
CA ILE A 156 -10.51 6.83 -2.35
C ILE A 156 -10.59 8.36 -2.34
N THR A 157 -9.46 9.02 -2.06
CA THR A 157 -9.37 10.47 -2.05
C THR A 157 -7.98 10.95 -2.46
N LEU A 158 -7.93 12.05 -3.23
CA LEU A 158 -6.69 12.80 -3.50
C LEU A 158 -6.40 13.81 -2.40
N GLY A 159 -7.43 14.26 -1.69
CA GLY A 159 -7.32 15.23 -0.61
C GLY A 159 -6.99 14.62 0.75
N GLN A 160 -6.90 15.47 1.74
CA GLN A 160 -6.63 15.07 3.11
C GLN A 160 -7.91 14.62 3.82
N LEU A 161 -7.80 13.64 4.69
CA LEU A 161 -8.85 13.32 5.63
C LEU A 161 -8.79 14.30 6.81
N ALA A 162 -9.95 14.83 7.19
CA ALA A 162 -10.10 15.51 8.47
C ALA A 162 -9.72 14.55 9.62
N ASP A 163 -9.20 15.06 10.73
CA ASP A 163 -8.75 14.21 11.85
C ASP A 163 -9.89 13.35 12.44
N THR A 164 -11.09 13.89 12.48
CA THR A 164 -12.32 13.16 12.87
C THR A 164 -12.60 12.00 11.90
N ALA A 165 -12.46 12.23 10.59
CA ALA A 165 -12.66 11.22 9.56
C ALA A 165 -11.55 10.13 9.63
N ARG A 166 -10.31 10.52 9.92
CA ARG A 166 -9.19 9.59 10.09
C ARG A 166 -9.39 8.67 11.30
N THR A 167 -9.85 9.23 12.41
CA THR A 167 -10.17 8.46 13.63
C THR A 167 -11.32 7.49 13.35
N TYR A 168 -12.40 7.96 12.73
CA TYR A 168 -13.55 7.15 12.36
C TYR A 168 -13.17 6.01 11.40
N ALA A 169 -12.36 6.28 10.37
CA ALA A 169 -11.87 5.28 9.44
C ALA A 169 -11.10 4.14 10.14
N LYS A 170 -10.30 4.48 11.16
CA LYS A 170 -9.58 3.46 11.96
C LYS A 170 -10.52 2.64 12.83
N THR A 171 -11.50 3.27 13.48
CA THR A 171 -12.48 2.59 14.35
C THR A 171 -13.34 1.62 13.54
N GLU A 172 -13.83 2.04 12.38
CA GLU A 172 -14.70 1.25 11.51
C GLU A 172 -13.94 0.35 10.51
N ALA A 173 -12.61 0.31 10.62
CA ALA A 173 -11.75 -0.45 9.71
C ALA A 173 -11.97 -0.14 8.22
N VAL A 174 -12.27 1.14 7.89
CA VAL A 174 -12.37 1.62 6.51
C VAL A 174 -10.97 1.73 5.93
N GLN A 175 -10.72 1.08 4.80
CA GLN A 175 -9.48 1.25 4.08
C GLN A 175 -9.49 2.58 3.34
N VAL A 176 -8.51 3.42 3.59
CA VAL A 176 -8.34 4.69 2.87
C VAL A 176 -7.21 4.54 1.86
N ILE A 177 -7.52 4.85 0.60
CA ILE A 177 -6.55 4.94 -0.48
C ILE A 177 -6.30 6.43 -0.72
N ASP A 178 -5.12 6.86 -0.30
CA ASP A 178 -4.65 8.23 -0.50
C ASP A 178 -4.12 8.46 -1.93
N ALA A 179 -3.73 9.69 -2.22
CA ALA A 179 -3.23 10.11 -3.51
C ALA A 179 -2.07 9.23 -4.02
N GLN A 180 -1.10 8.91 -3.15
CA GLN A 180 0.07 8.13 -3.54
C GLN A 180 -0.28 6.66 -3.81
N ALA A 181 -1.12 6.07 -2.95
CA ALA A 181 -1.60 4.71 -3.13
C ALA A 181 -2.47 4.58 -4.38
N LEU A 182 -3.31 5.59 -4.67
CA LEU A 182 -4.14 5.64 -5.88
C LEU A 182 -3.28 5.73 -7.15
N ALA A 183 -2.30 6.64 -7.18
CA ALA A 183 -1.38 6.75 -8.32
C ALA A 183 -0.61 5.44 -8.55
N THR A 184 -0.17 4.78 -7.48
CA THR A 184 0.49 3.47 -7.56
C THR A 184 -0.45 2.38 -8.06
N LEU A 185 -1.72 2.40 -7.66
CA LEU A 185 -2.76 1.47 -8.11
C LEU A 185 -2.97 1.58 -9.63
N MET A 186 -3.00 2.81 -10.14
CA MET A 186 -3.22 3.10 -11.55
C MET A 186 -2.02 2.78 -12.45
N LEU A 187 -0.80 2.75 -11.89
CA LEU A 187 0.43 2.42 -12.63
C LEU A 187 0.72 0.93 -12.74
N LYS A 188 0.06 0.10 -11.94
CA LYS A 188 0.17 -1.36 -11.97
C LYS A 188 -0.83 -1.98 -12.93
#